data_60113f517ea1b25fe69f6b3a680f1578
#
_entry.id   60113f517ea1b25fe69f6b3a680f1578
#
_cell.length_a   1.000
_cell.length_b   1.000
_cell.length_c   1.000
_cell.angle_alpha   90.00
_cell.angle_beta   90.00
_cell.angle_gamma   90.00
#
_symmetry.space_group_name_H-M   'P 1'
#
loop_
_entity.id
_entity.type
_entity.pdbx_description
1 polymer ?
#
loop_
_entity_poly.entity_id
_entity_poly.type
_entity_poly.pdbx_seq_one_letter_code
_entity_poly.pdbx_strand_id
1 'polypeptide(L)'
;MILDETDRVLLNHLQDGFPIAARPYKVVADQLGLTEQIVLDRLKALKENRMITRFGPFFDAAALGGAFCLCAMAVPEEEFETVLTKVNAYAEVAHNYERSHRLNMWFVLATETQEEIAQVATSLRQETGHNVLCFPKLREFFIRFRVAA
;
A
#
# COMPACT_ATOMS: atom_id res chain seq x y z
N MET A 1 -7.90 -18.80 -8.65
CA MET A 1 -8.70 -19.32 -7.51
C MET A 1 -10.08 -18.71 -7.57
N ILE A 2 -11.14 -19.50 -7.38
CA ILE A 2 -12.52 -19.02 -7.23
C ILE A 2 -12.79 -19.00 -5.72
N LEU A 3 -13.28 -17.86 -5.19
CA LEU A 3 -13.64 -17.73 -3.78
C LEU A 3 -14.88 -18.55 -3.47
N ASP A 4 -14.81 -19.42 -2.47
CA ASP A 4 -15.99 -20.10 -1.91
C ASP A 4 -16.65 -19.25 -0.79
N GLU A 5 -17.74 -19.73 -0.22
CA GLU A 5 -18.48 -19.03 0.83
C GLU A 5 -17.63 -18.78 2.09
N THR A 6 -16.82 -19.74 2.47
CA THR A 6 -15.92 -19.62 3.63
C THR A 6 -14.88 -18.53 3.40
N ASP A 7 -14.29 -18.46 2.19
CA ASP A 7 -13.34 -17.40 1.82
C ASP A 7 -14.00 -16.02 1.90
N ARG A 8 -15.24 -15.89 1.40
CA ARG A 8 -15.99 -14.63 1.40
C ARG A 8 -16.32 -14.17 2.82
N VAL A 9 -16.81 -15.07 3.65
CA VAL A 9 -17.12 -14.77 5.05
C VAL A 9 -15.86 -14.34 5.80
N LEU A 10 -14.74 -15.06 5.59
CA LEU A 10 -13.47 -14.75 6.22
C LEU A 10 -12.93 -13.38 5.77
N LEU A 11 -12.92 -13.10 4.45
CA LEU A 11 -12.47 -11.82 3.91
C LEU A 11 -13.33 -10.66 4.41
N ASN A 12 -14.66 -10.80 4.37
CA ASN A 12 -15.57 -9.76 4.84
C ASN A 12 -15.41 -9.46 6.33
N HIS A 13 -15.20 -10.50 7.14
CA HIS A 13 -14.98 -10.36 8.58
C HIS A 13 -13.66 -9.63 8.89
N LEU A 14 -12.58 -10.01 8.21
CA LEU A 14 -11.24 -9.46 8.47
C LEU A 14 -11.04 -8.03 7.97
N GLN A 15 -11.92 -7.52 7.09
CA GLN A 15 -11.88 -6.12 6.67
C GLN A 15 -12.29 -5.14 7.79
N ASP A 16 -13.01 -5.59 8.80
CA ASP A 16 -13.43 -4.76 9.92
C ASP A 16 -12.40 -4.75 11.08
N GLY A 17 -11.33 -5.54 10.96
CA GLY A 17 -10.24 -5.59 11.91
C GLY A 17 -9.70 -7.00 12.15
N PHE A 18 -8.62 -7.07 12.90
CA PHE A 18 -8.00 -8.32 13.32
C PHE A 18 -7.83 -8.33 14.84
N PRO A 19 -8.21 -9.41 15.56
CA PRO A 19 -8.17 -9.44 17.01
C PRO A 19 -6.76 -9.27 17.56
N ILE A 20 -6.58 -8.40 18.56
CA ILE A 20 -5.35 -8.30 19.34
C ILE A 20 -5.49 -9.23 20.54
N ALA A 21 -5.00 -10.45 20.39
CA ALA A 21 -5.11 -11.52 21.40
C ALA A 21 -3.92 -12.47 21.30
N ALA A 22 -3.70 -13.30 22.33
CA ALA A 22 -2.63 -14.30 22.33
C ALA A 22 -2.78 -15.35 21.21
N ARG A 23 -4.02 -15.67 20.81
CA ARG A 23 -4.35 -16.60 19.71
C ARG A 23 -5.38 -15.97 18.78
N PRO A 24 -4.96 -15.00 17.94
CA PRO A 24 -5.91 -14.20 17.17
C PRO A 24 -6.65 -15.03 16.10
N TYR A 25 -6.01 -15.98 15.46
CA TYR A 25 -6.66 -16.86 14.49
C TYR A 25 -7.70 -17.77 15.11
N LYS A 26 -7.48 -18.21 16.37
CA LYS A 26 -8.49 -18.95 17.10
C LYS A 26 -9.72 -18.08 17.42
N VAL A 27 -9.51 -16.83 17.80
CA VAL A 27 -10.62 -15.88 18.03
C VAL A 27 -11.46 -15.70 16.77
N VAL A 28 -10.82 -15.50 15.60
CA VAL A 28 -11.52 -15.41 14.31
C VAL A 28 -12.27 -16.71 14.01
N ALA A 29 -11.63 -17.85 14.22
CA ALA A 29 -12.25 -19.15 14.00
C ALA A 29 -13.51 -19.34 14.85
N ASP A 30 -13.44 -19.05 16.14
CA ASP A 30 -14.56 -19.15 17.08
C ASP A 30 -15.73 -18.23 16.67
N GLN A 31 -15.43 -16.99 16.20
CA GLN A 31 -16.43 -16.04 15.72
C GLN A 31 -17.15 -16.48 14.44
N LEU A 32 -16.45 -17.23 13.58
CA LEU A 32 -16.99 -17.69 12.31
C LEU A 32 -17.47 -19.15 12.31
N GLY A 33 -17.40 -19.85 13.46
CA GLY A 33 -17.77 -21.26 13.57
C GLY A 33 -16.79 -22.18 12.80
N LEU A 34 -15.52 -21.79 12.68
CA LEU A 34 -14.46 -22.51 11.98
C LEU A 34 -13.46 -23.10 12.98
N THR A 35 -12.53 -23.89 12.49
CA THR A 35 -11.32 -24.26 13.23
C THR A 35 -10.18 -23.29 12.94
N GLU A 36 -9.28 -23.10 13.90
CA GLU A 36 -8.10 -22.25 13.72
C GLU A 36 -7.26 -22.69 12.52
N GLN A 37 -7.13 -24.01 12.30
CA GLN A 37 -6.41 -24.56 11.17
C GLN A 37 -7.05 -24.17 9.82
N ILE A 38 -8.39 -24.22 9.73
CA ILE A 38 -9.10 -23.79 8.52
C ILE A 38 -8.82 -22.30 8.24
N VAL A 39 -8.86 -21.44 9.24
CA VAL A 39 -8.56 -20.00 9.09
C VAL A 39 -7.14 -19.81 8.56
N LEU A 40 -6.15 -20.49 9.14
CA LEU A 40 -4.73 -20.39 8.71
C LEU A 40 -4.54 -20.87 7.27
N ASP A 41 -5.09 -22.04 6.92
CA ASP A 41 -4.94 -22.62 5.58
C ASP A 41 -5.61 -21.73 4.51
N ARG A 42 -6.79 -21.17 4.81
CA ARG A 42 -7.49 -20.26 3.90
C ARG A 42 -6.75 -18.96 3.70
N LEU A 43 -6.26 -18.32 4.78
CA LEU A 43 -5.47 -17.09 4.68
C LEU A 43 -4.18 -17.29 3.88
N LYS A 44 -3.51 -18.43 4.06
CA LYS A 44 -2.33 -18.79 3.29
C LYS A 44 -2.67 -18.92 1.79
N ALA A 45 -3.72 -19.67 1.45
CA ALA A 45 -4.15 -19.85 0.07
C ALA A 45 -4.58 -18.53 -0.58
N LEU A 46 -5.32 -17.66 0.14
CA LEU A 46 -5.75 -16.35 -0.33
C LEU A 46 -4.56 -15.43 -0.62
N LYS A 47 -3.51 -15.48 0.22
CA LYS A 47 -2.27 -14.72 0.03
C LYS A 47 -1.45 -15.25 -1.17
N GLU A 48 -1.27 -16.57 -1.28
CA GLU A 48 -0.55 -17.21 -2.39
C GLU A 48 -1.21 -16.91 -3.74
N ASN A 49 -2.53 -16.85 -3.78
CA ASN A 49 -3.30 -16.50 -4.98
C ASN A 49 -3.50 -14.98 -5.18
N ARG A 50 -2.82 -14.14 -4.41
CA ARG A 50 -2.88 -12.67 -4.48
C ARG A 50 -4.27 -12.06 -4.27
N MET A 51 -5.21 -12.80 -3.67
CA MET A 51 -6.49 -12.23 -3.23
C MET A 51 -6.30 -11.31 -2.03
N ILE A 52 -5.30 -11.61 -1.18
CA ILE A 52 -4.80 -10.72 -0.13
C ILE A 52 -3.41 -10.27 -0.56
N THR A 53 -3.27 -9.00 -0.86
CA THR A 53 -1.99 -8.38 -1.24
C THR A 53 -1.15 -8.04 -0.02
N ARG A 54 -1.81 -7.67 1.07
CA ARG A 54 -1.16 -7.26 2.33
C ARG A 54 -2.00 -7.70 3.52
N PHE A 55 -1.36 -8.26 4.53
CA PHE A 55 -1.99 -8.66 5.79
C PHE A 55 -1.12 -8.21 6.97
N GLY A 56 -1.67 -7.32 7.79
CA GLY A 56 -0.97 -6.74 8.93
C GLY A 56 -1.48 -5.35 9.28
N PRO A 57 -0.93 -4.71 10.31
CA PRO A 57 -1.32 -3.37 10.71
C PRO A 57 -0.93 -2.34 9.64
N PHE A 58 -1.77 -1.32 9.51
CA PHE A 58 -1.45 -0.10 8.78
C PHE A 58 -1.18 1.00 9.79
N PHE A 59 0.03 1.55 9.73
CA PHE A 59 0.42 2.64 10.60
C PHE A 59 0.09 3.99 9.97
N ASP A 60 -0.31 4.94 10.79
CA ASP A 60 -0.37 6.34 10.39
C ASP A 60 1.03 6.95 10.53
N ALA A 61 1.72 7.13 9.40
CA ALA A 61 3.07 7.66 9.39
C ALA A 61 3.12 9.09 9.98
N ALA A 62 2.10 9.90 9.75
CA ALA A 62 2.06 11.26 10.32
C ALA A 62 1.96 11.22 11.85
N ALA A 63 1.17 10.29 12.42
CA ALA A 63 1.09 10.09 13.86
C ALA A 63 2.41 9.57 14.46
N LEU A 64 3.25 8.92 13.65
CA LEU A 64 4.60 8.46 14.05
C LEU A 64 5.70 9.49 13.82
N GLY A 65 5.34 10.72 13.38
CA GLY A 65 6.29 11.79 13.09
C GLY A 65 6.79 11.84 11.64
N GLY A 66 6.43 10.85 10.82
CA GLY A 66 6.80 10.80 9.41
C GLY A 66 5.87 11.58 8.50
N ALA A 67 6.10 11.47 7.19
CA ALA A 67 5.32 12.16 6.18
C ALA A 67 5.05 11.29 4.97
N PHE A 68 3.88 11.54 4.33
CA PHE A 68 3.56 11.04 3.00
C PHE A 68 3.37 12.19 2.02
N CYS A 69 3.89 12.02 0.81
CA CYS A 69 3.63 12.94 -0.28
C CYS A 69 3.34 12.17 -1.57
N LEU A 70 2.22 12.46 -2.21
CA LEU A 70 1.97 12.02 -3.57
C LEU A 70 2.85 12.83 -4.50
N CYS A 71 3.60 12.17 -5.36
CA CYS A 71 4.48 12.79 -6.33
C CYS A 71 4.13 12.36 -7.75
N ALA A 72 4.44 13.21 -8.73
CA ALA A 72 4.28 12.86 -10.13
C ALA A 72 5.39 13.45 -10.99
N MET A 73 5.70 12.74 -12.08
CA MET A 73 6.67 13.13 -13.08
C MET A 73 6.06 13.01 -14.48
N ALA A 74 6.50 13.86 -15.40
CA ALA A 74 6.31 13.70 -16.83
C ALA A 74 7.59 13.11 -17.41
N VAL A 75 7.55 11.87 -17.85
CA VAL A 75 8.71 11.13 -18.35
C VAL A 75 8.46 10.74 -19.81
N PRO A 76 9.38 11.04 -20.76
CA PRO A 76 9.29 10.55 -22.12
C PRO A 76 9.22 9.01 -22.15
N GLU A 77 8.50 8.46 -23.13
CA GLU A 77 8.30 7.01 -23.24
C GLU A 77 9.64 6.26 -23.37
N GLU A 78 10.56 6.81 -24.15
CA GLU A 78 11.91 6.26 -24.36
C GLU A 78 12.79 6.21 -23.10
N GLU A 79 12.50 7.04 -22.09
CA GLU A 79 13.25 7.09 -20.84
C GLU A 79 12.51 6.42 -19.66
N PHE A 80 11.24 6.00 -19.89
CA PHE A 80 10.33 5.61 -18.83
C PHE A 80 10.89 4.47 -17.95
N GLU A 81 11.36 3.39 -18.55
CA GLU A 81 11.91 2.23 -17.82
C GLU A 81 13.20 2.57 -17.04
N THR A 82 14.03 3.46 -17.61
CA THR A 82 15.26 3.92 -16.94
C THR A 82 14.94 4.76 -15.72
N VAL A 83 14.00 5.69 -15.86
CA VAL A 83 13.53 6.55 -14.76
C VAL A 83 12.79 5.73 -13.71
N LEU A 84 11.92 4.79 -14.12
CA LEU A 84 11.23 3.87 -13.23
C LEU A 84 12.20 3.09 -12.35
N THR A 85 13.27 2.57 -12.92
CA THR A 85 14.30 1.83 -12.18
C THR A 85 14.97 2.71 -11.13
N LYS A 86 15.31 3.96 -11.49
CA LYS A 86 15.91 4.92 -10.55
C LYS A 86 14.95 5.29 -9.42
N VAL A 87 13.70 5.62 -9.74
CA VAL A 87 12.68 5.98 -8.75
C VAL A 87 12.43 4.82 -7.77
N ASN A 88 12.29 3.59 -8.29
CA ASN A 88 12.04 2.42 -7.45
C ASN A 88 13.23 1.96 -6.61
N ALA A 89 14.43 2.50 -6.85
CA ALA A 89 15.62 2.22 -6.03
C ALA A 89 15.62 2.99 -4.69
N TYR A 90 14.79 4.01 -4.56
CA TYR A 90 14.66 4.76 -3.32
C TYR A 90 13.79 4.01 -2.30
N ALA A 91 14.30 3.80 -1.10
CA ALA A 91 13.56 3.13 -0.02
C ALA A 91 12.31 3.90 0.41
N GLU A 92 12.32 5.21 0.23
CA GLU A 92 11.22 6.13 0.54
C GLU A 92 10.06 6.04 -0.46
N VAL A 93 10.25 5.37 -1.61
CA VAL A 93 9.18 5.15 -2.59
C VAL A 93 8.32 3.96 -2.17
N ALA A 94 7.16 4.24 -1.60
CA ALA A 94 6.24 3.22 -1.10
C ALA A 94 5.39 2.56 -2.20
N HIS A 95 4.97 3.35 -3.20
CA HIS A 95 4.15 2.93 -4.33
C HIS A 95 4.56 3.72 -5.57
N ASN A 96 4.49 3.08 -6.75
CA ASN A 96 4.73 3.74 -8.03
C ASN A 96 3.78 3.15 -9.09
N TYR A 97 3.14 4.03 -9.87
CA TYR A 97 2.13 3.67 -10.87
C TYR A 97 2.31 4.49 -12.14
N GLU A 98 2.15 3.84 -13.28
CA GLU A 98 1.97 4.50 -14.57
C GLU A 98 0.52 4.94 -14.77
N ARG A 99 0.32 6.08 -15.44
CA ARG A 99 -1.00 6.60 -15.82
C ARG A 99 -0.98 7.17 -17.24
N SER A 100 -2.10 7.00 -17.95
CA SER A 100 -2.34 7.63 -19.25
C SER A 100 -2.64 9.13 -19.10
N HIS A 101 -1.63 9.90 -18.74
CA HIS A 101 -1.72 11.34 -18.50
C HIS A 101 -0.38 12.00 -18.83
N ARG A 102 -0.35 13.32 -19.02
CA ARG A 102 0.91 14.10 -19.21
C ARG A 102 1.91 13.85 -18.07
N LEU A 103 1.41 13.79 -16.82
CA LEU A 103 2.18 13.27 -15.70
C LEU A 103 1.91 11.76 -15.66
N ASN A 104 2.81 10.98 -16.22
CA ASN A 104 2.59 9.55 -16.45
C ASN A 104 3.20 8.63 -15.37
N MET A 105 4.12 9.11 -14.56
CA MET A 105 4.67 8.37 -13.43
C MET A 105 4.20 9.00 -12.12
N TRP A 106 3.48 8.21 -11.31
CA TRP A 106 2.92 8.63 -10.03
C TRP A 106 3.39 7.73 -8.90
N PHE A 107 3.99 8.33 -7.90
CA PHE A 107 4.52 7.57 -6.76
C PHE A 107 4.25 8.28 -5.43
N VAL A 108 4.35 7.53 -4.34
CA VAL A 108 4.19 8.04 -2.98
C VAL A 108 5.54 7.97 -2.30
N LEU A 109 6.03 9.12 -1.84
CA LEU A 109 7.14 9.18 -0.90
C LEU A 109 6.60 9.00 0.53
N ALA A 110 7.27 8.14 1.28
CA ALA A 110 7.06 7.92 2.71
C ALA A 110 8.40 8.14 3.42
N THR A 111 8.47 9.14 4.29
CA THR A 111 9.71 9.57 4.95
C THR A 111 9.53 9.64 6.46
N GLU A 112 10.62 9.66 7.21
CA GLU A 112 10.60 9.79 8.67
C GLU A 112 10.27 11.22 9.11
N THR A 113 10.59 12.21 8.27
CA THR A 113 10.32 13.63 8.53
C THR A 113 9.73 14.33 7.31
N GLN A 114 9.04 15.45 7.52
CA GLN A 114 8.47 16.26 6.43
C GLN A 114 9.55 16.85 5.51
N GLU A 115 10.71 17.21 6.08
CA GLU A 115 11.81 17.82 5.35
C GLU A 115 12.45 16.86 4.34
N GLU A 116 12.50 15.59 4.64
CA GLU A 116 13.06 14.55 3.76
C GLU A 116 12.32 14.43 2.43
N ILE A 117 11.01 14.73 2.39
CA ILE A 117 10.25 14.74 1.14
C ILE A 117 10.92 15.63 0.09
N ALA A 118 11.28 16.86 0.48
CA ALA A 118 11.92 17.81 -0.43
C ALA A 118 13.33 17.38 -0.83
N GLN A 119 14.06 16.74 0.08
CA GLN A 119 15.41 16.23 -0.18
C GLN A 119 15.36 15.08 -1.19
N VAL A 120 14.48 14.09 -0.99
CA VAL A 120 14.32 12.95 -1.90
C VAL A 120 13.84 13.42 -3.27
N ALA A 121 12.86 14.33 -3.32
CA ALA A 121 12.38 14.90 -4.58
C ALA A 121 13.48 15.64 -5.35
N THR A 122 14.38 16.34 -4.63
CA THR A 122 15.53 17.02 -5.23
C THR A 122 16.54 16.02 -5.77
N SER A 123 16.88 14.97 -5.00
CA SER A 123 17.79 13.91 -5.45
C SER A 123 17.25 13.18 -6.69
N LEU A 124 15.97 12.81 -6.68
CA LEU A 124 15.32 12.20 -7.84
C LEU A 124 15.38 13.10 -9.09
N ARG A 125 15.14 14.41 -8.92
CA ARG A 125 15.27 15.37 -10.02
C ARG A 125 16.70 15.41 -10.59
N GLN A 126 17.70 15.42 -9.72
CA GLN A 126 19.11 15.45 -10.14
C GLN A 126 19.52 14.17 -10.87
N GLU A 127 19.09 13.01 -10.39
CA GLU A 127 19.45 11.71 -10.96
C GLU A 127 18.69 11.39 -12.25
N THR A 128 17.44 11.82 -12.37
CA THR A 128 16.60 11.51 -13.52
C THR A 128 16.62 12.59 -14.60
N GLY A 129 16.95 13.82 -14.24
CA GLY A 129 16.85 14.99 -15.13
C GLY A 129 15.41 15.53 -15.26
N HIS A 130 14.41 14.89 -14.62
CA HIS A 130 13.01 15.25 -14.73
C HIS A 130 12.48 15.92 -13.46
N ASN A 131 11.53 16.86 -13.62
CA ASN A 131 10.92 17.54 -12.48
C ASN A 131 10.01 16.57 -11.70
N VAL A 132 10.17 16.56 -10.38
CA VAL A 132 9.27 15.89 -9.44
C VAL A 132 8.29 16.93 -8.91
N LEU A 133 7.00 16.72 -9.17
CA LEU A 133 5.92 17.54 -8.62
C LEU A 133 5.41 16.87 -7.35
N CYS A 134 5.43 17.60 -6.24
CA CYS A 134 4.96 17.13 -4.94
C CYS A 134 3.56 17.68 -4.66
N PHE A 135 2.66 16.79 -4.25
CA PHE A 135 1.26 17.08 -3.90
C PHE A 135 1.04 16.71 -2.44
N PRO A 136 1.40 17.58 -1.47
CA PRO A 136 1.22 17.27 -0.07
C PRO A 136 -0.28 17.18 0.27
N LYS A 137 -0.65 16.25 1.15
CA LYS A 137 -2.01 16.14 1.67
C LYS A 137 -2.33 17.35 2.53
N LEU A 138 -3.27 18.20 2.11
CA LEU A 138 -3.69 19.37 2.87
C LEU A 138 -4.76 19.01 3.90
N ARG A 139 -5.69 18.13 3.54
CA ARG A 139 -6.80 17.73 4.39
C ARG A 139 -7.28 16.34 4.02
N GLU A 140 -7.53 15.53 5.01
CA GLU A 140 -8.21 14.25 4.87
C GLU A 140 -9.69 14.42 5.17
N PHE A 141 -10.56 13.99 4.26
CA PHE A 141 -12.00 14.07 4.45
C PHE A 141 -12.56 12.74 4.94
N PHE A 142 -12.06 11.63 4.41
CA PHE A 142 -12.53 10.30 4.74
C PHE A 142 -11.57 9.22 4.20
N ILE A 143 -11.25 8.25 5.03
CA ILE A 143 -10.57 7.02 4.61
C ILE A 143 -11.35 5.83 5.12
N ARG A 144 -11.98 5.10 4.22
CA ARG A 144 -12.54 3.77 4.47
C ARG A 144 -12.49 2.98 3.19
N PHE A 145 -11.74 1.90 3.20
CA PHE A 145 -11.70 0.97 2.07
C PHE A 145 -12.34 -0.34 2.51
N ARG A 146 -13.42 -0.73 1.83
CA ARG A 146 -14.08 -2.01 2.02
C ARG A 146 -14.54 -2.54 0.67
N VAL A 147 -14.19 -3.79 0.38
CA VAL A 147 -14.62 -4.50 -0.83
C VAL A 147 -15.52 -5.65 -0.40
N ALA A 148 -16.73 -5.73 -0.93
CA ALA A 148 -17.57 -6.90 -0.73
C ALA A 148 -16.94 -8.09 -1.46
N ALA A 149 -16.60 -9.13 -0.74
CA ALA A 149 -16.05 -10.37 -1.29
C ALA A 149 -17.17 -11.39 -1.55
#